data_9bf10c49cace25bb8e2ee15b33b21b17
#
_entry.id   9bf10c49cace25bb8e2ee15b33b21b17
#
_cell.length_a   1.000
_cell.length_b   1.000
_cell.length_c   1.000
_cell.angle_alpha   90.00
_cell.angle_beta   90.00
_cell.angle_gamma   90.00
#
_symmetry.space_group_name_H-M   'P 1'
#
loop_
_entity.id
_entity.type
_entity.pdbx_description
1 polymer ?
#
loop_
_entity_poly.entity_id
_entity_poly.type
_entity_poly.pdbx_seq_one_letter_code
_entity_poly.pdbx_strand_id
1 'polypeptide(L)'
;YPVGDGGAPFCACREAALSVESGRLRLQASVPLRDAKLIVNGAEHRFTAGPEQAFDLPLSEEIAAFQLLDNRGKTLLRYEKPVENELKEMPETIPDNPTMDQLKSAQELYLLGVHTEQYRDPAIRPAGYWREALRRDPDHLPSLIALANDELAHFRPENARKLALRAWKVATVRNFHPESGELQYVMARIEEALGREDEALD
;
A
#
# COMPACT_ATOMS: atom_id res chain seq x y z
N TYR A 1 1.58 20.02 -13.18
CA TYR A 1 0.52 19.92 -14.21
C TYR A 1 -0.04 21.30 -14.44
N PRO A 2 -0.27 21.74 -15.70
CA PRO A 2 -0.95 22.98 -15.96
C PRO A 2 -2.38 22.90 -15.39
N VAL A 3 -2.63 23.64 -14.33
CA VAL A 3 -3.97 23.80 -13.75
C VAL A 3 -4.55 25.05 -14.39
N GLY A 4 -5.48 24.86 -15.30
CA GLY A 4 -6.16 25.98 -15.96
C GLY A 4 -7.51 26.31 -15.33
N ASP A 5 -8.12 27.36 -15.84
CA ASP A 5 -9.45 27.83 -15.42
C ASP A 5 -10.60 26.85 -15.76
N GLY A 6 -10.28 25.73 -16.43
CA GLY A 6 -11.25 24.76 -16.97
C GLY A 6 -11.56 23.56 -16.05
N GLY A 7 -11.39 23.68 -14.73
CA GLY A 7 -11.68 22.57 -13.81
C GLY A 7 -10.68 21.42 -13.85
N ALA A 8 -11.10 20.23 -13.41
CA ALA A 8 -10.22 19.06 -13.39
C ALA A 8 -9.87 18.62 -14.83
N PRO A 9 -8.58 18.37 -15.15
CA PRO A 9 -8.20 17.94 -16.48
C PRO A 9 -8.75 16.53 -16.75
N PHE A 10 -9.32 16.34 -17.92
CA PHE A 10 -9.73 15.04 -18.43
C PHE A 10 -8.50 14.14 -18.69
N CYS A 11 -7.44 14.72 -19.19
CA CYS A 11 -6.17 14.05 -19.40
C CYS A 11 -5.02 15.07 -19.44
N ALA A 12 -3.84 14.73 -18.92
CA ALA A 12 -2.71 15.66 -18.87
C ALA A 12 -1.36 14.97 -19.04
N CYS A 13 -0.40 15.72 -19.60
CA CYS A 13 1.02 15.38 -19.63
C CYS A 13 1.84 16.58 -19.07
N ARG A 14 3.16 16.50 -19.16
CA ARG A 14 4.04 17.57 -18.71
C ARG A 14 3.81 18.88 -19.48
N GLU A 15 3.59 18.77 -20.79
CA GLU A 15 3.53 19.89 -21.72
C GLU A 15 2.12 20.51 -21.87
N ALA A 16 1.06 19.70 -21.64
CA ALA A 16 -0.33 20.14 -21.83
C ALA A 16 -1.34 19.41 -20.97
N ALA A 17 -2.46 20.07 -20.72
CA ALA A 17 -3.65 19.48 -20.10
C ALA A 17 -4.87 19.73 -20.98
N LEU A 18 -5.72 18.70 -21.09
CA LEU A 18 -6.99 18.75 -21.80
C LEU A 18 -8.13 18.65 -20.79
N SER A 19 -9.07 19.57 -20.85
CA SER A 19 -10.34 19.53 -20.13
C SER A 19 -11.49 19.45 -21.13
N VAL A 20 -12.59 18.82 -20.70
CA VAL A 20 -13.83 18.73 -21.48
C VAL A 20 -14.95 19.31 -20.65
N GLU A 21 -15.52 20.40 -21.09
CA GLU A 21 -16.59 21.08 -20.40
C GLU A 21 -17.62 21.62 -21.39
N SER A 22 -18.88 21.41 -21.10
CA SER A 22 -20.01 21.95 -21.87
C SER A 22 -19.91 21.72 -23.38
N GLY A 23 -19.46 20.54 -23.82
CA GLY A 23 -19.33 20.20 -25.23
C GLY A 23 -18.14 20.87 -25.93
N ARG A 24 -17.14 21.32 -25.17
CA ARG A 24 -15.88 21.87 -25.68
C ARG A 24 -14.69 21.15 -25.07
N LEU A 25 -13.71 20.86 -25.91
CA LEU A 25 -12.39 20.44 -25.48
C LEU A 25 -11.50 21.68 -25.40
N ARG A 26 -10.93 21.91 -24.23
CA ARG A 26 -9.98 22.99 -23.99
C ARG A 26 -8.60 22.39 -23.73
N LEU A 27 -7.63 22.83 -24.50
CA LEU A 27 -6.22 22.45 -24.35
C LEU A 27 -5.44 23.65 -23.82
N GLN A 28 -4.80 23.48 -22.68
CA GLN A 28 -3.85 24.44 -22.12
C GLN A 28 -2.46 23.83 -22.15
N ALA A 29 -1.48 24.62 -22.57
CA ALA A 29 -0.10 24.17 -22.66
C ALA A 29 0.79 24.93 -21.68
N SER A 30 1.72 24.24 -21.01
CA SER A 30 2.74 24.83 -20.15
C SER A 30 3.96 25.34 -20.93
N VAL A 31 4.05 24.95 -22.22
CA VAL A 31 5.10 25.33 -23.15
C VAL A 31 4.48 25.74 -24.49
N PRO A 32 5.14 26.60 -25.30
CA PRO A 32 4.62 26.94 -26.62
C PRO A 32 4.52 25.71 -27.52
N LEU A 33 3.33 25.35 -27.95
CA LEU A 33 3.03 24.34 -28.95
C LEU A 33 2.70 25.04 -30.27
N ARG A 34 3.64 25.11 -31.18
CA ARG A 34 3.45 25.76 -32.49
C ARG A 34 3.24 24.69 -33.56
N ASP A 35 2.23 24.88 -34.40
CA ASP A 35 1.86 23.92 -35.47
C ASP A 35 1.73 22.49 -34.95
N ALA A 36 1.17 22.34 -33.77
CA ALA A 36 0.87 21.05 -33.17
C ALA A 36 -0.41 20.48 -33.78
N LYS A 37 -0.59 19.16 -33.62
CA LYS A 37 -1.73 18.43 -34.12
C LYS A 37 -2.50 17.79 -32.97
N LEU A 38 -3.80 17.97 -32.95
CA LEU A 38 -4.74 17.24 -32.12
C LEU A 38 -5.64 16.41 -33.00
N ILE A 39 -5.59 15.10 -32.84
CA ILE A 39 -6.45 14.15 -33.56
C ILE A 39 -7.54 13.72 -32.57
N VAL A 40 -8.80 14.04 -32.82
CA VAL A 40 -9.95 13.68 -32.00
C VAL A 40 -10.89 12.82 -32.81
N ASN A 41 -11.18 11.61 -32.37
CA ASN A 41 -12.04 10.64 -33.08
C ASN A 41 -11.65 10.48 -34.55
N GLY A 42 -10.34 10.56 -34.86
CA GLY A 42 -9.79 10.46 -36.22
C GLY A 42 -9.75 11.79 -37.00
N ALA A 43 -10.38 12.85 -36.54
CA ALA A 43 -10.32 14.19 -37.18
C ALA A 43 -9.06 14.95 -36.71
N GLU A 44 -8.24 15.42 -37.69
CA GLU A 44 -7.00 16.17 -37.44
C GLU A 44 -7.29 17.67 -37.32
N HIS A 45 -6.83 18.30 -36.24
CA HIS A 45 -6.87 19.73 -35.99
C HIS A 45 -5.47 20.26 -35.77
N ARG A 46 -5.01 21.19 -36.60
CA ARG A 46 -3.75 21.90 -36.42
C ARG A 46 -3.98 23.15 -35.57
N PHE A 47 -3.12 23.40 -34.63
CA PHE A 47 -3.30 24.52 -33.72
C PHE A 47 -1.97 25.05 -33.18
N THR A 48 -2.06 26.21 -32.57
CA THR A 48 -1.00 26.82 -31.76
C THR A 48 -1.57 27.15 -30.40
N ALA A 49 -0.89 26.75 -29.34
CA ALA A 49 -1.25 27.04 -27.95
C ALA A 49 0.00 27.33 -27.11
N GLY A 50 -0.20 27.92 -25.96
CA GLY A 50 0.90 28.24 -25.03
C GLY A 50 0.35 28.57 -23.64
N PRO A 51 1.25 28.96 -22.71
CA PRO A 51 0.85 29.26 -21.33
C PRO A 51 -0.24 30.32 -21.21
N GLU A 52 -0.24 31.31 -22.11
CA GLU A 52 -1.19 32.44 -22.10
C GLU A 52 -2.33 32.27 -23.11
N GLN A 53 -2.27 31.26 -23.96
CA GLN A 53 -3.24 31.04 -25.03
C GLN A 53 -3.69 29.59 -25.09
N ALA A 54 -4.89 29.31 -24.62
CA ALA A 54 -5.52 28.00 -24.76
C ALA A 54 -6.04 27.79 -26.18
N PHE A 55 -6.15 26.52 -26.57
CA PHE A 55 -6.85 26.10 -27.78
C PHE A 55 -8.19 25.47 -27.40
N ASP A 56 -9.27 25.98 -27.95
CA ASP A 56 -10.63 25.51 -27.73
C ASP A 56 -11.17 24.84 -29.00
N LEU A 57 -11.68 23.63 -28.87
CA LEU A 57 -12.32 22.87 -29.95
C LEU A 57 -13.74 22.50 -29.55
N PRO A 58 -14.78 22.96 -30.30
CA PRO A 58 -16.14 22.49 -30.07
C PRO A 58 -16.23 20.99 -30.43
N LEU A 59 -16.87 20.22 -29.54
CA LEU A 59 -17.10 18.80 -29.74
C LEU A 59 -18.53 18.57 -30.20
N SER A 60 -18.71 17.84 -31.28
CA SER A 60 -20.01 17.36 -31.77
C SER A 60 -20.39 16.01 -31.15
N GLU A 61 -19.41 15.25 -30.68
CA GLU A 61 -19.57 13.90 -30.17
C GLU A 61 -18.68 13.68 -28.94
N GLU A 62 -18.98 12.64 -28.18
CA GLU A 62 -18.11 12.20 -27.07
C GLU A 62 -16.74 11.76 -27.57
N ILE A 63 -15.70 12.04 -26.82
CA ILE A 63 -14.33 11.63 -27.18
C ILE A 63 -14.17 10.14 -26.95
N ALA A 64 -14.05 9.37 -28.03
CA ALA A 64 -13.69 7.95 -27.98
C ALA A 64 -12.15 7.76 -27.95
N ALA A 65 -11.44 8.59 -28.72
CA ALA A 65 -9.97 8.58 -28.70
C ALA A 65 -9.43 9.96 -29.09
N PHE A 66 -8.27 10.32 -28.55
CA PHE A 66 -7.51 11.44 -29.06
C PHE A 66 -6.00 11.21 -28.97
N GLN A 67 -5.27 11.95 -29.79
CA GLN A 67 -3.83 11.97 -29.82
C GLN A 67 -3.32 13.41 -30.01
N LEU A 68 -2.45 13.86 -29.12
CA LEU A 68 -1.76 15.15 -29.24
C LEU A 68 -0.33 14.91 -29.71
N LEU A 69 0.04 15.57 -30.83
CA LEU A 69 1.38 15.51 -31.39
C LEU A 69 2.01 16.90 -31.44
N ASP A 70 3.29 16.97 -31.24
CA ASP A 70 4.07 18.19 -31.49
C ASP A 70 4.28 18.41 -33.01
N ASN A 71 4.93 19.51 -33.36
CA ASN A 71 5.24 19.86 -34.76
C ASN A 71 6.24 18.89 -35.45
N ARG A 72 6.87 18.00 -34.69
CA ARG A 72 7.79 16.97 -35.19
C ARG A 72 7.10 15.62 -35.33
N GLY A 73 5.81 15.53 -34.98
CA GLY A 73 5.05 14.28 -35.00
C GLY A 73 5.27 13.40 -33.76
N LYS A 74 5.94 13.88 -32.71
CA LYS A 74 6.07 13.15 -31.46
C LYS A 74 4.75 13.19 -30.71
N THR A 75 4.26 12.04 -30.29
CA THR A 75 3.07 11.94 -29.42
C THR A 75 3.40 12.46 -28.03
N LEU A 76 2.69 13.50 -27.60
CA LEU A 76 2.76 14.08 -26.26
C LEU A 76 1.73 13.44 -25.33
N LEU A 77 0.53 13.14 -25.87
CA LEU A 77 -0.58 12.60 -25.08
C LEU A 77 -1.45 11.72 -25.98
N ARG A 78 -1.95 10.62 -25.44
CA ARG A 78 -2.87 9.70 -26.11
C ARG A 78 -3.92 9.23 -25.11
N TYR A 79 -5.14 9.16 -25.57
CA TYR A 79 -6.26 8.59 -24.84
C TYR A 79 -7.10 7.72 -25.76
N GLU A 80 -7.53 6.60 -25.24
CA GLU A 80 -8.56 5.75 -25.83
C GLU A 80 -9.57 5.45 -24.72
N LYS A 81 -10.85 5.65 -25.00
CA LYS A 81 -11.91 5.32 -24.04
C LYS A 81 -11.77 3.84 -23.69
N PRO A 82 -11.63 3.49 -22.39
CA PRO A 82 -11.59 2.11 -22.01
C PRO A 82 -12.83 1.38 -22.54
N VAL A 83 -12.62 0.25 -23.20
CA VAL A 83 -13.75 -0.64 -23.48
C VAL A 83 -14.28 -1.07 -22.11
N GLU A 84 -15.55 -0.81 -21.84
CA GLU A 84 -16.21 -1.41 -20.69
C GLU A 84 -16.06 -2.92 -20.84
N ASN A 85 -15.04 -3.47 -20.21
CA ASN A 85 -14.99 -4.91 -20.03
C ASN A 85 -16.23 -5.23 -19.21
N GLU A 86 -17.11 -6.07 -19.74
CA GLU A 86 -18.12 -6.75 -18.93
C GLU A 86 -17.42 -7.15 -17.64
N LEU A 87 -17.94 -6.68 -16.50
CA LEU A 87 -17.38 -6.99 -15.20
C LEU A 87 -17.20 -8.50 -15.18
N LYS A 88 -15.96 -8.97 -15.30
CA LYS A 88 -15.65 -10.38 -15.06
C LYS A 88 -16.29 -10.71 -13.73
N GLU A 89 -16.96 -11.85 -13.65
CA GLU A 89 -17.53 -12.35 -12.40
C GLU A 89 -16.58 -11.99 -11.27
N MET A 90 -17.12 -11.35 -10.23
CA MET A 90 -16.29 -10.98 -9.08
C MET A 90 -15.53 -12.22 -8.64
N PRO A 91 -14.20 -12.14 -8.45
CA PRO A 91 -13.47 -13.28 -7.94
C PRO A 91 -14.14 -13.77 -6.66
N GLU A 92 -14.18 -15.09 -6.48
CA GLU A 92 -14.69 -15.67 -5.25
C GLU A 92 -14.06 -14.97 -4.05
N THR A 93 -14.90 -14.63 -3.07
CA THR A 93 -14.41 -14.02 -1.84
C THR A 93 -13.40 -14.96 -1.18
N ILE A 94 -12.26 -14.40 -0.77
CA ILE A 94 -11.29 -15.16 0.02
C ILE A 94 -12.03 -15.73 1.23
N PRO A 95 -11.93 -17.04 1.49
CA PRO A 95 -12.60 -17.64 2.65
C PRO A 95 -12.12 -16.96 3.93
N ASP A 96 -13.05 -16.79 4.87
CA ASP A 96 -12.72 -16.26 6.19
C ASP A 96 -11.59 -17.05 6.85
N ASN A 97 -10.78 -16.36 7.65
CA ASN A 97 -9.75 -17.04 8.43
C ASN A 97 -10.37 -18.19 9.26
N PRO A 98 -9.69 -19.33 9.36
CA PRO A 98 -10.17 -20.43 10.18
C PRO A 98 -10.34 -19.99 11.63
N THR A 99 -11.38 -20.50 12.30
CA THR A 99 -11.58 -20.25 13.73
C THR A 99 -10.50 -20.95 14.55
N MET A 100 -10.21 -20.44 15.76
CA MET A 100 -9.17 -21.03 16.63
C MET A 100 -9.38 -22.52 16.89
N ASP A 101 -10.63 -22.99 16.93
CA ASP A 101 -10.97 -24.41 17.17
C ASP A 101 -10.68 -25.32 15.97
N GLN A 102 -10.64 -24.76 14.78
CA GLN A 102 -10.31 -25.51 13.56
C GLN A 102 -8.80 -25.73 13.41
N LEU A 103 -7.97 -24.94 14.08
CA LEU A 103 -6.52 -25.06 14.10
C LEU A 103 -6.10 -26.11 15.15
N LYS A 104 -5.18 -27.00 14.79
CA LYS A 104 -4.83 -28.14 15.64
C LYS A 104 -3.59 -27.91 16.50
N SER A 105 -2.65 -27.10 16.03
CA SER A 105 -1.35 -26.91 16.65
C SER A 105 -1.10 -25.47 17.11
N ALA A 106 -0.18 -25.29 18.07
CA ALA A 106 0.30 -23.98 18.47
C ALA A 106 0.98 -23.23 17.32
N GLN A 107 1.66 -23.96 16.44
CA GLN A 107 2.33 -23.42 15.28
C GLN A 107 1.33 -22.83 14.27
N GLU A 108 0.22 -23.50 13.99
CA GLU A 108 -0.83 -22.97 13.09
C GLU A 108 -1.45 -21.70 13.65
N LEU A 109 -1.73 -21.66 14.96
CA LEU A 109 -2.21 -20.46 15.64
C LEU A 109 -1.19 -19.32 15.56
N TYR A 110 0.08 -19.61 15.78
CA TYR A 110 1.15 -18.61 15.65
C TYR A 110 1.18 -18.02 14.24
N LEU A 111 1.19 -18.87 13.21
CA LEU A 111 1.24 -18.43 11.82
C LEU A 111 0.01 -17.60 11.42
N LEU A 112 -1.18 -17.98 11.90
CA LEU A 112 -2.38 -17.18 11.65
C LEU A 112 -2.31 -15.82 12.35
N GLY A 113 -1.76 -15.75 13.56
CA GLY A 113 -1.49 -14.50 14.25
C GLY A 113 -0.52 -13.60 13.46
N VAL A 114 0.59 -14.16 12.95
CA VAL A 114 1.54 -13.42 12.10
C VAL A 114 0.87 -12.93 10.81
N HIS A 115 0.09 -13.78 10.15
CA HIS A 115 -0.68 -13.39 8.97
C HIS A 115 -1.62 -12.21 9.27
N THR A 116 -2.39 -12.31 10.36
CA THR A 116 -3.32 -11.25 10.77
C THR A 116 -2.60 -9.93 11.09
N GLU A 117 -1.42 -10.00 11.71
CA GLU A 117 -0.57 -8.83 11.98
C GLU A 117 -0.08 -8.18 10.69
N GLN A 118 0.41 -8.99 9.73
CA GLN A 118 0.94 -8.51 8.45
C GLN A 118 -0.13 -7.82 7.59
N TYR A 119 -1.33 -8.39 7.53
CA TYR A 119 -2.44 -7.85 6.75
C TYR A 119 -3.27 -6.81 7.50
N ARG A 120 -2.94 -6.55 8.78
CA ARG A 120 -3.56 -5.52 9.63
C ARG A 120 -5.09 -5.53 9.59
N ASP A 121 -5.68 -6.71 9.81
CA ASP A 121 -7.13 -6.80 9.96
C ASP A 121 -7.57 -6.03 11.22
N PRO A 122 -8.33 -4.93 11.10
CA PRO A 122 -8.70 -4.11 12.24
C PRO A 122 -9.68 -4.81 13.19
N ALA A 123 -10.36 -5.85 12.73
CA ALA A 123 -11.36 -6.59 13.50
C ALA A 123 -10.73 -7.67 14.39
N ILE A 124 -9.53 -8.15 14.04
CA ILE A 124 -8.91 -9.30 14.69
C ILE A 124 -7.56 -8.89 15.30
N ARG A 125 -7.38 -9.18 16.58
CA ARG A 125 -6.11 -8.93 17.27
C ARG A 125 -5.21 -10.18 17.23
N PRO A 126 -4.00 -10.09 16.66
CA PRO A 126 -3.05 -11.21 16.56
C PRO A 126 -2.75 -11.86 17.92
N ALA A 127 -2.63 -11.06 18.96
CA ALA A 127 -2.34 -11.52 20.31
C ALA A 127 -3.32 -12.58 20.85
N GLY A 128 -4.56 -12.62 20.37
CA GLY A 128 -5.53 -13.66 20.71
C GLY A 128 -5.06 -15.04 20.27
N TYR A 129 -4.56 -15.16 19.06
CA TYR A 129 -4.02 -16.41 18.51
C TYR A 129 -2.75 -16.86 19.24
N TRP A 130 -1.84 -15.94 19.56
CA TRP A 130 -0.61 -16.27 20.27
C TRP A 130 -0.86 -16.70 21.72
N ARG A 131 -1.86 -16.09 22.40
CA ARG A 131 -2.28 -16.55 23.74
C ARG A 131 -2.88 -17.93 23.71
N GLU A 132 -3.71 -18.24 22.71
CA GLU A 132 -4.25 -19.59 22.52
C GLU A 132 -3.14 -20.61 22.19
N ALA A 133 -2.17 -20.21 21.37
CA ALA A 133 -1.00 -21.04 21.09
C ALA A 133 -0.25 -21.42 22.39
N LEU A 134 -0.03 -20.41 23.27
CA LEU A 134 0.63 -20.66 24.57
C LEU A 134 -0.24 -21.42 25.57
N ARG A 135 -1.55 -21.40 25.42
CA ARG A 135 -2.45 -22.25 26.23
C ARG A 135 -2.30 -23.72 25.85
N ARG A 136 -2.07 -24.01 24.57
CA ARG A 136 -1.85 -25.39 24.06
C ARG A 136 -0.43 -25.88 24.25
N ASP A 137 0.53 -25.04 23.94
CA ASP A 137 1.95 -25.29 24.15
C ASP A 137 2.58 -24.12 24.92
N PRO A 138 2.71 -24.24 26.24
CA PRO A 138 3.25 -23.19 27.08
C PRO A 138 4.68 -22.77 26.74
N ASP A 139 5.45 -23.62 26.09
CA ASP A 139 6.85 -23.39 25.74
C ASP A 139 7.04 -23.08 24.24
N HIS A 140 5.95 -22.70 23.53
CA HIS A 140 6.03 -22.32 22.14
C HIS A 140 6.78 -21.00 21.96
N LEU A 141 8.07 -21.10 21.70
CA LEU A 141 9.03 -19.99 21.66
C LEU A 141 8.58 -18.86 20.71
N PRO A 142 8.14 -19.10 19.46
CA PRO A 142 7.71 -18.03 18.55
C PRO A 142 6.55 -17.23 19.11
N SER A 143 5.57 -17.86 19.77
CA SER A 143 4.42 -17.16 20.36
C SER A 143 4.80 -16.32 21.60
N LEU A 144 5.79 -16.75 22.36
CA LEU A 144 6.32 -15.97 23.47
C LEU A 144 6.97 -14.67 22.97
N ILE A 145 7.78 -14.77 21.91
CA ILE A 145 8.45 -13.62 21.31
C ILE A 145 7.43 -12.67 20.69
N ALA A 146 6.47 -13.19 19.91
CA ALA A 146 5.42 -12.38 19.30
C ALA A 146 4.58 -11.62 20.32
N LEU A 147 4.17 -12.28 21.41
CA LEU A 147 3.45 -11.61 22.50
C LEU A 147 4.30 -10.59 23.25
N ALA A 148 5.60 -10.84 23.44
CA ALA A 148 6.50 -9.86 24.03
C ALA A 148 6.58 -8.59 23.17
N ASN A 149 6.69 -8.74 21.86
CA ASN A 149 6.62 -7.62 20.91
C ASN A 149 5.28 -6.88 20.96
N ASP A 150 4.15 -7.60 21.01
CA ASP A 150 2.81 -7.01 21.12
C ASP A 150 2.66 -6.19 22.41
N GLU A 151 3.10 -6.73 23.55
CA GLU A 151 3.06 -6.02 24.83
C GLU A 151 3.94 -4.76 24.79
N LEU A 152 5.12 -4.83 24.17
CA LEU A 152 6.01 -3.68 24.00
C LEU A 152 5.38 -2.61 23.09
N ALA A 153 4.77 -3.01 21.98
CA ALA A 153 4.07 -2.11 21.07
C ALA A 153 2.87 -1.41 21.73
N HIS A 154 2.29 -2.03 22.76
CA HIS A 154 1.21 -1.45 23.56
C HIS A 154 1.69 -0.73 24.83
N PHE A 155 2.96 -0.34 24.88
CA PHE A 155 3.56 0.39 26.01
C PHE A 155 3.47 -0.34 27.36
N ARG A 156 3.62 -1.67 27.36
CA ARG A 156 3.62 -2.52 28.55
C ARG A 156 4.95 -3.27 28.70
N PRO A 157 6.08 -2.57 28.87
CA PRO A 157 7.41 -3.18 28.85
C PRO A 157 7.63 -4.21 29.98
N GLU A 158 7.05 -4.04 31.15
CA GLU A 158 7.15 -5.01 32.23
C GLU A 158 6.48 -6.36 31.90
N ASN A 159 5.35 -6.35 31.17
CA ASN A 159 4.71 -7.58 30.72
C ASN A 159 5.52 -8.21 29.57
N ALA A 160 6.00 -7.40 28.65
CA ALA A 160 6.91 -7.83 27.59
C ALA A 160 8.14 -8.53 28.19
N ARG A 161 8.75 -7.95 29.22
CA ARG A 161 9.93 -8.52 29.91
C ARG A 161 9.66 -9.92 30.50
N LYS A 162 8.53 -10.10 31.16
CA LYS A 162 8.15 -11.42 31.69
C LYS A 162 8.06 -12.49 30.61
N LEU A 163 7.48 -12.14 29.45
CA LEU A 163 7.36 -13.04 28.31
C LEU A 163 8.72 -13.32 27.68
N ALA A 164 9.54 -12.30 27.48
CA ALA A 164 10.87 -12.42 26.91
C ALA A 164 11.81 -13.26 27.80
N LEU A 165 11.79 -13.06 29.12
CA LEU A 165 12.56 -13.88 30.07
C LEU A 165 12.10 -15.35 30.04
N ARG A 166 10.81 -15.60 29.88
CA ARG A 166 10.29 -16.96 29.70
C ARG A 166 10.77 -17.54 28.39
N ALA A 167 10.72 -16.78 27.28
CA ALA A 167 11.24 -17.18 25.98
C ALA A 167 12.73 -17.53 26.07
N TRP A 168 13.53 -16.67 26.74
CA TRP A 168 14.95 -16.94 26.96
C TRP A 168 15.19 -18.23 27.73
N LYS A 169 14.44 -18.48 28.80
CA LYS A 169 14.53 -19.75 29.55
C LYS A 169 14.24 -20.95 28.67
N VAL A 170 13.20 -20.90 27.83
CA VAL A 170 12.86 -21.98 26.89
C VAL A 170 13.99 -22.19 25.88
N ALA A 171 14.51 -21.11 25.31
CA ALA A 171 15.59 -21.16 24.31
C ALA A 171 16.88 -21.75 24.88
N THR A 172 17.19 -21.47 26.14
CA THR A 172 18.45 -21.89 26.80
C THR A 172 18.41 -23.27 27.44
N VAL A 173 17.25 -23.93 27.57
CA VAL A 173 17.14 -25.28 28.18
C VAL A 173 18.04 -26.31 27.54
N ARG A 174 18.24 -26.24 26.23
CA ARG A 174 19.04 -27.20 25.47
C ARG A 174 20.22 -26.55 24.72
N ASN A 175 20.37 -25.25 24.79
CA ASN A 175 21.38 -24.50 24.09
C ASN A 175 21.83 -23.30 24.96
N PHE A 176 23.06 -23.33 25.43
CA PHE A 176 23.65 -22.26 26.25
C PHE A 176 23.83 -20.94 25.47
N HIS A 177 23.92 -21.00 24.16
CA HIS A 177 24.08 -19.86 23.29
C HIS A 177 23.03 -19.93 22.15
N PRO A 178 21.75 -19.64 22.44
CA PRO A 178 20.73 -19.65 21.42
C PRO A 178 20.99 -18.52 20.42
N GLU A 179 21.19 -18.87 19.15
CA GLU A 179 21.32 -17.90 18.06
C GLU A 179 19.94 -17.37 17.63
N SER A 180 19.23 -16.76 18.57
CA SER A 180 17.93 -16.15 18.29
C SER A 180 18.07 -14.64 18.27
N GLY A 181 18.51 -14.09 17.16
CA GLY A 181 18.65 -12.65 17.00
C GLY A 181 17.34 -11.87 17.24
N GLU A 182 16.18 -12.46 16.91
CA GLU A 182 14.89 -11.87 17.18
C GLU A 182 14.62 -11.72 18.68
N LEU A 183 14.86 -12.77 19.48
CA LEU A 183 14.67 -12.73 20.93
C LEU A 183 15.60 -11.72 21.60
N GLN A 184 16.89 -11.72 21.21
CA GLN A 184 17.88 -10.76 21.73
C GLN A 184 17.49 -9.33 21.39
N TYR A 185 17.05 -9.08 20.16
CA TYR A 185 16.58 -7.76 19.74
C TYR A 185 15.36 -7.29 20.55
N VAL A 186 14.38 -8.18 20.77
CA VAL A 186 13.20 -7.84 21.59
C VAL A 186 13.59 -7.57 23.03
N MET A 187 14.50 -8.34 23.61
CA MET A 187 15.00 -8.12 24.97
C MET A 187 15.70 -6.76 25.09
N ALA A 188 16.61 -6.42 24.18
CA ALA A 188 17.28 -5.14 24.15
C ALA A 188 16.29 -3.96 24.08
N ARG A 189 15.29 -4.03 23.22
CA ARG A 189 14.24 -3.01 23.13
C ARG A 189 13.38 -2.89 24.40
N ILE A 190 13.17 -3.98 25.10
CA ILE A 190 12.43 -3.99 26.37
C ILE A 190 13.23 -3.27 27.44
N GLU A 191 14.52 -3.58 27.59
CA GLU A 191 15.38 -2.94 28.59
C GLU A 191 15.57 -1.45 28.27
N GLU A 192 15.70 -1.07 27.01
CA GLU A 192 15.67 0.34 26.57
C GLU A 192 14.37 1.03 27.00
N ALA A 193 13.20 0.41 26.77
CA ALA A 193 11.91 0.97 27.15
C ALA A 193 11.71 1.07 28.68
N LEU A 194 12.46 0.29 29.46
CA LEU A 194 12.51 0.35 30.91
C LEU A 194 13.55 1.34 31.45
N GLY A 195 14.32 1.99 30.59
CA GLY A 195 15.40 2.91 30.96
C GLY A 195 16.64 2.20 31.54
N ARG A 196 16.89 0.95 31.13
CA ARG A 196 18.02 0.11 31.54
C ARG A 196 18.98 -0.09 30.39
N GLU A 197 19.55 1.01 29.93
CA GLU A 197 20.39 1.02 28.72
C GLU A 197 21.64 0.11 28.84
N ASP A 198 22.22 0.00 30.03
CA ASP A 198 23.38 -0.86 30.29
C ASP A 198 23.02 -2.36 30.13
N GLU A 199 21.81 -2.76 30.53
CA GLU A 199 21.31 -4.14 30.37
C GLU A 199 20.86 -4.47 28.92
N ALA A 200 20.64 -3.44 28.11
CA ALA A 200 20.25 -3.59 26.71
C ALA A 200 21.45 -3.88 25.77
N LEU A 201 22.67 -3.59 26.22
CA LEU A 201 23.91 -3.73 25.43
C LEU A 201 24.65 -5.07 25.68
N ASP A 202 24.32 -5.78 26.76
CA ASP A 202 24.87 -7.10 27.12
C ASP A 202 24.03 -8.25 26.50
#